data_1a08ccbd629fe7e62a29cdcba2745924
#
_entry.id   1a08ccbd629fe7e62a29cdcba2745924
#
_cell.length_a   1.000
_cell.length_b   1.000
_cell.length_c   1.000
_cell.angle_alpha   90.00
_cell.angle_beta   90.00
_cell.angle_gamma   90.00
#
_symmetry.space_group_name_H-M   'P 1'
#
loop_
_entity.id
_entity.type
_entity.pdbx_description
1 polymer ?
#
loop_
_entity_poly.entity_id
_entity_poly.type
_entity_poly.pdbx_seq_one_letter_code
_entity_poly.pdbx_strand_id
1 'polypeptide(L)'
;MGTTSDVEATNWDYVIVGGGSAGSALANRLSADPATKVLVLEAGRNDSKWDVFIHMPAAFSFPIGSRFYDWKYETEPEPHMGGRRVYHARGKVLGGSSSINGMIFQRGNPMDYERWAADPGMQRWDYAHCLPYFKRMETTLAGGDDYRGDDGPLILERADAANPLCQAFFEATGQAGYPRTSDVNGYQQEGFAEFDRNVHRGRRLSAARAYLHPVMSRTNLTVVTRAMATTINFDGTCATGVNFTAGRKRHTANAAEVILCGGAFNSPQLLQLSGVGEAEHLRSLGIDVVADVPGVGANLQDHLEVYIQHSSTQPVSMQPHLSKWRRPWIGLQWLFRKGPATSNQFEAGGFVRSNDEVAYPNLMYHFLPLAIRYDGTTPTKGHGYQVH
;
A
#
# COMPACT_ATOMS: atom_id res chain seq x y z
N MET A 1 -14.57 19.46 3.95
CA MET A 1 -13.25 19.84 3.45
C MET A 1 -13.03 21.29 3.81
N GLY A 2 -12.04 21.59 4.63
CA GLY A 2 -11.68 22.96 5.03
C GLY A 2 -11.12 23.77 3.87
N THR A 3 -11.26 25.09 3.93
CA THR A 3 -10.60 26.00 2.99
C THR A 3 -9.14 26.19 3.40
N THR A 4 -8.26 26.60 2.46
CA THR A 4 -6.85 26.86 2.78
C THR A 4 -6.68 28.07 3.72
N SER A 5 -7.62 29.02 3.73
CA SER A 5 -7.64 30.12 4.67
C SER A 5 -7.90 29.69 6.12
N ASP A 6 -8.73 28.68 6.31
CA ASP A 6 -9.00 28.11 7.65
C ASP A 6 -7.76 27.35 8.17
N VAL A 7 -6.99 26.73 7.26
CA VAL A 7 -5.75 26.03 7.61
C VAL A 7 -4.69 26.96 8.18
N GLU A 8 -4.48 28.13 7.56
CA GLU A 8 -3.47 29.11 7.99
C GLU A 8 -3.85 29.82 9.31
N ALA A 9 -5.15 29.99 9.56
CA ALA A 9 -5.66 30.63 10.77
C ALA A 9 -5.69 29.72 12.00
N THR A 10 -5.49 28.42 11.82
CA THR A 10 -5.61 27.43 12.87
C THR A 10 -4.23 26.98 13.35
N ASN A 11 -4.02 26.95 14.68
CA ASN A 11 -2.92 26.19 15.27
C ASN A 11 -3.38 24.75 15.44
N TRP A 12 -2.69 23.84 14.76
CA TRP A 12 -2.99 22.40 14.75
C TRP A 12 -2.22 21.68 15.86
N ASP A 13 -2.84 20.73 16.52
CA ASP A 13 -2.11 19.82 17.39
C ASP A 13 -1.23 18.88 16.56
N TYR A 14 -1.80 18.36 15.45
CA TYR A 14 -1.09 17.49 14.52
C TYR A 14 -1.28 17.90 13.07
N VAL A 15 -0.17 18.03 12.33
CA VAL A 15 -0.19 18.08 10.86
C VAL A 15 0.39 16.79 10.31
N ILE A 16 -0.44 16.01 9.63
CA ILE A 16 -0.08 14.75 8.99
C ILE A 16 0.20 15.01 7.51
N VAL A 17 1.43 14.78 7.08
CA VAL A 17 1.86 14.93 5.68
C VAL A 17 1.74 13.59 4.95
N GLY A 18 0.72 13.49 4.10
CA GLY A 18 0.36 12.30 3.33
C GLY A 18 -0.90 11.60 3.87
N GLY A 19 -1.95 11.59 3.05
CA GLY A 19 -3.22 10.88 3.33
C GLY A 19 -3.20 9.42 2.85
N GLY A 20 -2.04 8.77 2.87
CA GLY A 20 -1.84 7.36 2.51
C GLY A 20 -2.29 6.38 3.59
N SER A 21 -1.71 5.17 3.59
CA SER A 21 -2.09 4.09 4.52
C SER A 21 -1.89 4.50 5.98
N ALA A 22 -0.69 4.99 6.32
CA ALA A 22 -0.37 5.42 7.69
C ALA A 22 -1.14 6.67 8.09
N GLY A 23 -1.15 7.71 7.23
CA GLY A 23 -1.80 8.98 7.55
C GLY A 23 -3.31 8.86 7.71
N SER A 24 -3.97 7.99 6.93
CA SER A 24 -5.41 7.71 7.10
C SER A 24 -5.71 7.06 8.45
N ALA A 25 -4.88 6.11 8.90
CA ALA A 25 -5.03 5.45 10.18
C ALA A 25 -4.77 6.41 11.35
N LEU A 26 -3.69 7.20 11.28
CA LEU A 26 -3.37 8.21 12.29
C LEU A 26 -4.44 9.29 12.40
N ALA A 27 -4.91 9.82 11.26
CA ALA A 27 -5.98 10.82 11.24
C ALA A 27 -7.25 10.32 11.94
N ASN A 28 -7.62 9.05 11.69
CA ASN A 28 -8.75 8.42 12.37
C ASN A 28 -8.55 8.35 13.89
N ARG A 29 -7.37 7.92 14.33
CA ARG A 29 -7.09 7.67 15.75
C ARG A 29 -6.90 8.97 16.52
N LEU A 30 -6.10 9.91 16.02
CA LEU A 30 -5.81 11.17 16.68
C LEU A 30 -7.04 12.08 16.77
N SER A 31 -7.88 12.10 15.73
CA SER A 31 -9.13 12.89 15.76
C SER A 31 -10.26 12.25 16.56
N ALA A 32 -10.04 11.10 17.19
CA ALA A 32 -11.05 10.48 18.07
C ALA A 32 -11.36 11.32 19.31
N ASP A 33 -10.35 12.02 19.83
CA ASP A 33 -10.55 13.06 20.83
C ASP A 33 -11.01 14.36 20.16
N PRO A 34 -12.22 14.86 20.44
CA PRO A 34 -12.75 16.09 19.83
C PRO A 34 -11.93 17.35 20.15
N ALA A 35 -11.13 17.34 21.22
CA ALA A 35 -10.27 18.46 21.60
C ALA A 35 -9.01 18.54 20.71
N THR A 36 -8.60 17.45 20.08
CA THR A 36 -7.39 17.35 19.26
C THR A 36 -7.66 17.77 17.81
N LYS A 37 -7.02 18.84 17.35
CA LYS A 37 -7.16 19.36 15.99
C LYS A 37 -6.15 18.68 15.06
N VAL A 38 -6.64 17.98 14.05
CA VAL A 38 -5.85 17.22 13.11
C VAL A 38 -6.01 17.73 11.70
N LEU A 39 -4.90 18.07 11.04
CA LEU A 39 -4.82 18.39 9.63
C LEU A 39 -4.14 17.27 8.85
N VAL A 40 -4.72 16.85 7.73
CA VAL A 40 -4.09 15.96 6.75
C VAL A 40 -3.84 16.72 5.46
N LEU A 41 -2.59 16.76 5.01
CA LEU A 41 -2.18 17.33 3.72
C LEU A 41 -1.88 16.18 2.75
N GLU A 42 -2.72 16.02 1.71
CA GLU A 42 -2.52 15.01 0.66
C GLU A 42 -2.19 15.70 -0.67
N ALA A 43 -1.05 15.33 -1.26
CA ALA A 43 -0.58 15.89 -2.53
C ALA A 43 -1.46 15.52 -3.72
N GLY A 44 -2.06 14.34 -3.66
CA GLY A 44 -2.92 13.79 -4.70
C GLY A 44 -4.35 14.31 -4.67
N ARG A 45 -5.14 13.77 -5.56
CA ARG A 45 -6.58 14.04 -5.65
C ARG A 45 -7.36 13.24 -4.61
N ASN A 46 -8.62 13.62 -4.43
CA ASN A 46 -9.58 12.81 -3.67
C ASN A 46 -9.91 11.51 -4.41
N ASP A 47 -10.16 10.43 -3.67
CA ASP A 47 -10.64 9.13 -4.12
C ASP A 47 -12.18 9.12 -4.27
N SER A 48 -12.71 9.89 -5.20
CA SER A 48 -14.16 10.00 -5.42
C SER A 48 -14.85 8.62 -5.43
N LYS A 49 -16.00 8.50 -4.75
CA LYS A 49 -16.80 7.26 -4.70
C LYS A 49 -17.20 6.70 -6.08
N TRP A 50 -17.13 7.51 -7.12
CA TRP A 50 -17.43 7.15 -8.51
C TRP A 50 -16.19 6.79 -9.33
N ASP A 51 -14.99 6.82 -8.72
CA ASP A 51 -13.75 6.51 -9.43
C ASP A 51 -13.60 4.99 -9.63
N VAL A 52 -14.04 4.53 -10.80
CA VAL A 52 -14.03 3.12 -11.17
C VAL A 52 -12.62 2.53 -11.13
N PHE A 53 -11.60 3.31 -11.54
CA PHE A 53 -10.21 2.83 -11.60
C PHE A 53 -9.61 2.59 -10.21
N ILE A 54 -10.09 3.29 -9.19
CA ILE A 54 -9.71 3.02 -7.81
C ILE A 54 -10.53 1.85 -7.24
N HIS A 55 -11.85 1.89 -7.44
CA HIS A 55 -12.75 1.04 -6.66
C HIS A 55 -13.03 -0.33 -7.26
N MET A 56 -12.88 -0.51 -8.57
CA MET A 56 -13.05 -1.81 -9.23
C MET A 56 -11.78 -2.65 -9.06
N PRO A 57 -11.82 -3.79 -8.38
CA PRO A 57 -10.62 -4.59 -8.12
C PRO A 57 -9.86 -4.98 -9.38
N ALA A 58 -10.54 -5.47 -10.42
CA ALA A 58 -9.87 -5.84 -11.67
C ALA A 58 -9.28 -4.66 -12.46
N ALA A 59 -9.57 -3.42 -12.06
CA ALA A 59 -9.01 -2.23 -12.70
C ALA A 59 -7.72 -1.72 -12.06
N PHE A 60 -7.12 -2.45 -11.12
CA PHE A 60 -5.98 -2.00 -10.30
C PHE A 60 -4.75 -1.58 -11.11
N SER A 61 -4.55 -2.10 -12.32
CA SER A 61 -3.43 -1.72 -13.19
C SER A 61 -3.62 -0.37 -13.91
N PHE A 62 -4.85 0.13 -14.05
CA PHE A 62 -5.12 1.38 -14.77
C PHE A 62 -4.57 2.65 -14.10
N PRO A 63 -4.55 2.78 -12.76
CA PRO A 63 -3.92 3.90 -12.08
C PRO A 63 -2.41 3.97 -12.26
N ILE A 64 -1.75 2.82 -12.44
CA ILE A 64 -0.28 2.72 -12.59
C ILE A 64 0.14 3.44 -13.87
N GLY A 65 1.15 4.31 -13.77
CA GLY A 65 1.63 5.15 -14.88
C GLY A 65 0.73 6.35 -15.21
N SER A 66 -0.43 6.48 -14.58
CA SER A 66 -1.34 7.60 -14.80
C SER A 66 -0.95 8.82 -13.96
N ARG A 67 -0.71 9.97 -14.59
CA ARG A 67 -0.42 11.25 -13.91
C ARG A 67 -1.47 11.69 -12.88
N PHE A 68 -2.66 11.10 -12.91
CA PHE A 68 -3.77 11.44 -12.01
C PHE A 68 -3.77 10.66 -10.71
N TYR A 69 -3.03 9.52 -10.67
CA TYR A 69 -3.05 8.60 -9.54
C TYR A 69 -1.66 8.20 -9.04
N ASP A 70 -0.61 8.45 -9.84
CA ASP A 70 0.71 7.88 -9.64
C ASP A 70 1.78 8.98 -9.67
N TRP A 71 2.73 8.91 -8.75
CA TRP A 71 3.90 9.78 -8.71
C TRP A 71 4.86 9.53 -9.86
N LYS A 72 4.88 8.32 -10.41
CA LYS A 72 5.70 7.89 -11.55
C LYS A 72 7.20 7.99 -11.28
N TYR A 73 7.62 7.49 -10.13
CA TYR A 73 9.03 7.45 -9.81
C TYR A 73 9.77 6.39 -10.64
N GLU A 74 11.02 6.68 -10.93
CA GLU A 74 11.97 5.76 -11.55
C GLU A 74 13.30 5.85 -10.79
N THR A 75 14.02 4.73 -10.69
CA THR A 75 15.37 4.75 -10.12
C THR A 75 16.34 5.46 -11.07
N GLU A 76 17.50 5.86 -10.56
CA GLU A 76 18.67 6.05 -11.40
C GLU A 76 19.06 4.71 -12.08
N PRO A 77 19.90 4.74 -13.12
CA PRO A 77 20.34 3.49 -13.75
C PRO A 77 20.99 2.55 -12.75
N GLU A 78 20.40 1.34 -12.60
CA GLU A 78 20.85 0.34 -11.65
C GLU A 78 22.04 -0.45 -12.19
N PRO A 79 23.26 -0.31 -11.63
CA PRO A 79 24.46 -0.93 -12.18
C PRO A 79 24.37 -2.46 -12.26
N HIS A 80 23.76 -3.08 -11.24
CA HIS A 80 23.61 -4.54 -11.14
C HIS A 80 22.44 -5.09 -11.96
N MET A 81 21.66 -4.22 -12.60
CA MET A 81 20.56 -4.58 -13.48
C MET A 81 20.79 -4.16 -14.94
N GLY A 82 22.06 -4.13 -15.36
CA GLY A 82 22.44 -3.75 -16.71
C GLY A 82 22.16 -2.28 -17.07
N GLY A 83 22.20 -1.38 -16.09
CA GLY A 83 21.91 0.04 -16.27
C GLY A 83 20.42 0.35 -16.46
N ARG A 84 19.53 -0.58 -16.17
CA ARG A 84 18.08 -0.39 -16.31
C ARG A 84 17.57 0.56 -15.24
N ARG A 85 16.65 1.45 -15.62
CA ARG A 85 15.81 2.20 -14.66
C ARG A 85 14.61 1.35 -14.27
N VAL A 86 14.31 1.31 -12.99
CA VAL A 86 13.17 0.56 -12.45
C VAL A 86 12.06 1.53 -12.10
N TYR A 87 10.88 1.27 -12.66
CA TYR A 87 9.70 2.06 -12.39
C TYR A 87 9.08 1.68 -11.04
N HIS A 88 8.79 2.69 -10.21
CA HIS A 88 8.18 2.52 -8.90
C HIS A 88 6.86 3.28 -8.81
N ALA A 89 5.75 2.59 -9.03
CA ALA A 89 4.43 3.14 -8.83
C ALA A 89 4.19 3.49 -7.35
N ARG A 90 3.78 4.73 -7.08
CA ARG A 90 3.36 5.20 -5.74
C ARG A 90 2.11 6.05 -5.88
N GLY A 91 1.09 5.76 -5.05
CA GLY A 91 -0.18 6.45 -5.15
C GLY A 91 -0.09 7.94 -4.83
N LYS A 92 -0.57 8.78 -5.77
CA LYS A 92 -0.77 10.23 -5.62
C LYS A 92 -2.27 10.54 -5.58
N VAL A 93 -2.91 10.05 -4.55
CA VAL A 93 -4.36 10.11 -4.34
C VAL A 93 -4.65 9.82 -2.88
N LEU A 94 -5.79 10.27 -2.36
CA LEU A 94 -6.22 9.95 -1.02
C LEU A 94 -6.28 8.42 -0.81
N GLY A 95 -5.70 7.95 0.31
CA GLY A 95 -5.41 6.53 0.52
C GLY A 95 -4.03 6.09 0.03
N GLY A 96 -3.29 6.95 -0.70
CA GLY A 96 -1.95 6.67 -1.19
C GLY A 96 -1.88 5.39 -2.03
N SER A 97 -0.83 4.59 -1.83
CA SER A 97 -0.63 3.33 -2.56
C SER A 97 -1.70 2.27 -2.26
N SER A 98 -2.43 2.35 -1.13
CA SER A 98 -3.56 1.45 -0.88
C SER A 98 -4.73 1.67 -1.86
N SER A 99 -4.78 2.83 -2.53
CA SER A 99 -5.77 3.13 -3.58
C SER A 99 -5.38 2.62 -4.96
N ILE A 100 -4.13 2.16 -5.17
CA ILE A 100 -3.62 1.69 -6.47
C ILE A 100 -2.93 0.32 -6.44
N ASN A 101 -2.70 -0.27 -5.26
CA ASN A 101 -2.03 -1.57 -5.11
C ASN A 101 -2.89 -2.76 -5.59
N GLY A 102 -2.34 -3.97 -5.58
CA GLY A 102 -3.00 -5.21 -5.97
C GLY A 102 -4.01 -5.75 -4.95
N MET A 103 -4.24 -5.10 -3.82
CA MET A 103 -5.21 -5.50 -2.78
C MET A 103 -4.95 -6.87 -2.14
N ILE A 104 -3.77 -7.41 -2.22
CA ILE A 104 -3.39 -8.62 -1.53
C ILE A 104 -3.04 -8.24 -0.08
N PHE A 105 -3.58 -8.95 0.89
CA PHE A 105 -3.31 -8.70 2.30
C PHE A 105 -2.46 -9.82 2.89
N GLN A 106 -1.24 -9.47 3.26
CA GLN A 106 -0.28 -10.39 3.88
C GLN A 106 0.51 -9.66 4.95
N ARG A 107 0.89 -10.38 5.99
CA ARG A 107 1.78 -9.92 7.05
C ARG A 107 3.19 -10.44 6.81
N GLY A 108 4.19 -9.73 7.32
CA GLY A 108 5.55 -10.24 7.41
C GLY A 108 5.61 -11.52 8.26
N ASN A 109 6.68 -12.28 8.08
CA ASN A 109 6.94 -13.43 8.96
C ASN A 109 7.21 -12.95 10.40
N PRO A 110 6.75 -13.66 11.44
CA PRO A 110 7.10 -13.32 12.83
C PRO A 110 8.59 -13.07 13.04
N MET A 111 9.45 -13.87 12.41
CA MET A 111 10.91 -13.73 12.54
C MET A 111 11.48 -12.45 11.92
N ASP A 112 10.77 -11.80 10.99
CA ASP A 112 11.16 -10.48 10.48
C ASP A 112 11.04 -9.41 11.57
N TYR A 113 9.99 -9.49 12.39
CA TYR A 113 9.78 -8.59 13.52
C TYR A 113 10.76 -8.87 14.66
N GLU A 114 11.07 -10.14 14.94
CA GLU A 114 12.12 -10.51 15.90
C GLU A 114 13.49 -9.95 15.50
N ARG A 115 13.80 -9.99 14.19
CA ARG A 115 15.03 -9.40 13.67
C ARG A 115 15.04 -7.87 13.84
N TRP A 116 13.92 -7.18 13.62
CA TRP A 116 13.83 -5.75 13.89
C TRP A 116 14.01 -5.43 15.38
N ALA A 117 13.40 -6.24 16.24
CA ALA A 117 13.46 -6.05 17.67
C ALA A 117 14.87 -6.25 18.26
N ALA A 118 15.76 -6.94 17.52
CA ALA A 118 17.15 -7.11 17.90
C ALA A 118 18.00 -5.82 17.79
N ASP A 119 17.53 -4.84 17.01
CA ASP A 119 18.22 -3.56 16.87
C ASP A 119 18.04 -2.68 18.12
N PRO A 120 19.06 -1.87 18.50
CA PRO A 120 18.97 -0.97 19.64
C PRO A 120 17.79 0.01 19.52
N GLY A 121 16.96 0.06 20.57
CA GLY A 121 15.76 0.92 20.60
C GLY A 121 14.51 0.33 19.94
N MET A 122 14.61 -0.85 19.30
CA MET A 122 13.52 -1.47 18.53
C MET A 122 12.82 -2.63 19.28
N GLN A 123 13.11 -2.86 20.57
CA GLN A 123 12.64 -4.04 21.32
C GLN A 123 11.11 -4.21 21.35
N ARG A 124 10.34 -3.13 21.12
CA ARG A 124 8.87 -3.17 21.08
C ARG A 124 8.31 -3.46 19.68
N TRP A 125 9.17 -3.80 18.72
CA TRP A 125 8.80 -4.17 17.35
C TRP A 125 8.85 -5.67 17.11
N ASP A 126 9.00 -6.50 18.16
CA ASP A 126 8.84 -7.94 18.06
C ASP A 126 7.41 -8.32 17.66
N TYR A 127 7.21 -9.55 17.23
CA TYR A 127 5.90 -9.98 16.75
C TYR A 127 4.82 -9.93 17.85
N ALA A 128 5.17 -10.25 19.09
CA ALA A 128 4.23 -10.24 20.21
C ALA A 128 3.67 -8.83 20.50
N HIS A 129 4.52 -7.80 20.40
CA HIS A 129 4.07 -6.41 20.52
C HIS A 129 3.32 -5.91 19.28
N CYS A 130 3.64 -6.39 18.06
CA CYS A 130 2.99 -5.99 16.82
C CYS A 130 1.62 -6.66 16.61
N LEU A 131 1.45 -7.90 17.04
CA LEU A 131 0.24 -8.70 16.80
C LEU A 131 -1.07 -8.03 17.28
N PRO A 132 -1.15 -7.39 18.47
CA PRO A 132 -2.35 -6.68 18.88
C PRO A 132 -2.77 -5.56 17.93
N TYR A 133 -1.80 -4.90 17.29
CA TYR A 133 -2.06 -3.86 16.30
C TYR A 133 -2.55 -4.44 14.98
N PHE A 134 -2.01 -5.57 14.54
CA PHE A 134 -2.53 -6.29 13.37
C PHE A 134 -3.98 -6.72 13.58
N LYS A 135 -4.29 -7.31 14.73
CA LYS A 135 -5.66 -7.70 15.07
C LYS A 135 -6.61 -6.49 15.11
N ARG A 136 -6.19 -5.40 15.76
CA ARG A 136 -6.99 -4.17 15.86
C ARG A 136 -7.21 -3.45 14.50
N MET A 137 -6.36 -3.73 13.53
CA MET A 137 -6.43 -3.15 12.18
C MET A 137 -7.52 -3.80 11.34
N GLU A 138 -7.76 -5.10 11.48
CA GLU A 138 -8.52 -5.91 10.54
C GLU A 138 -9.82 -6.48 11.10
N THR A 139 -10.75 -6.71 10.19
CA THR A 139 -11.88 -7.63 10.36
C THR A 139 -11.77 -8.70 9.29
N THR A 140 -11.32 -9.91 9.63
CA THR A 140 -11.37 -11.03 8.69
C THR A 140 -12.76 -11.67 8.69
N LEU A 141 -13.35 -11.82 7.51
CA LEU A 141 -14.66 -12.46 7.37
C LEU A 141 -14.61 -13.98 7.56
N ALA A 142 -13.41 -14.55 7.62
CA ALA A 142 -13.20 -15.95 7.97
C ALA A 142 -13.37 -16.24 9.47
N GLY A 143 -13.45 -15.20 10.30
CA GLY A 143 -13.55 -15.27 11.76
C GLY A 143 -12.22 -14.92 12.45
N GLY A 144 -12.32 -14.23 13.62
CA GLY A 144 -11.17 -13.92 14.45
C GLY A 144 -10.66 -15.13 15.25
N ASP A 145 -9.37 -15.10 15.59
CA ASP A 145 -8.73 -16.10 16.43
C ASP A 145 -7.56 -15.46 17.24
N ASP A 146 -6.62 -16.27 17.72
CA ASP A 146 -5.46 -15.78 18.46
C ASP A 146 -4.56 -14.86 17.60
N TYR A 147 -4.55 -15.03 16.29
CA TYR A 147 -3.72 -14.30 15.32
C TYR A 147 -4.49 -13.28 14.51
N ARG A 148 -5.79 -13.46 14.33
CA ARG A 148 -6.63 -12.66 13.43
C ARG A 148 -7.64 -11.80 14.19
N GLY A 149 -7.89 -10.60 13.64
CA GLY A 149 -8.87 -9.67 14.19
C GLY A 149 -10.24 -9.77 13.53
N ASP A 150 -11.30 -9.38 14.26
CA ASP A 150 -12.71 -9.42 13.81
C ASP A 150 -13.47 -8.11 14.06
N ASP A 151 -12.80 -7.05 14.57
CA ASP A 151 -13.43 -5.77 14.93
C ASP A 151 -12.65 -4.54 14.40
N GLY A 152 -11.72 -4.75 13.47
CA GLY A 152 -10.95 -3.65 12.89
C GLY A 152 -11.62 -3.03 11.67
N PRO A 153 -11.23 -1.80 11.29
CA PRO A 153 -11.86 -1.08 10.19
C PRO A 153 -11.54 -1.63 8.79
N LEU A 154 -10.46 -2.40 8.65
CA LEU A 154 -10.05 -3.00 7.38
C LEU A 154 -10.69 -4.37 7.22
N ILE A 155 -11.82 -4.44 6.52
CA ILE A 155 -12.51 -5.69 6.23
C ILE A 155 -11.75 -6.46 5.15
N LEU A 156 -11.47 -7.73 5.43
CA LEU A 156 -10.74 -8.65 4.56
C LEU A 156 -11.65 -9.79 4.11
N GLU A 157 -11.74 -10.00 2.80
CA GLU A 157 -12.44 -11.12 2.20
C GLU A 157 -11.41 -12.17 1.75
N ARG A 158 -11.58 -13.44 2.19
CA ARG A 158 -10.84 -14.57 1.66
C ARG A 158 -11.26 -14.80 0.21
N ALA A 159 -10.29 -15.01 -0.69
CA ALA A 159 -10.56 -15.43 -2.06
C ALA A 159 -11.15 -16.84 -2.08
N ASP A 160 -12.00 -17.13 -3.05
CA ASP A 160 -12.54 -18.49 -3.26
C ASP A 160 -11.63 -19.37 -4.13
N ALA A 161 -10.68 -18.74 -4.86
CA ALA A 161 -9.75 -19.39 -5.78
C ALA A 161 -10.43 -20.42 -6.71
N ALA A 162 -11.68 -20.18 -7.09
CA ALA A 162 -12.51 -21.12 -7.84
C ALA A 162 -12.07 -21.34 -9.29
N ASN A 163 -11.12 -20.55 -9.81
CA ASN A 163 -10.60 -20.75 -11.16
C ASN A 163 -9.88 -22.10 -11.25
N PRO A 164 -10.15 -22.94 -12.29
CA PRO A 164 -9.49 -24.24 -12.44
C PRO A 164 -7.96 -24.19 -12.41
N LEU A 165 -7.35 -23.10 -12.87
CA LEU A 165 -5.89 -22.93 -12.81
C LEU A 165 -5.40 -22.71 -11.37
N CYS A 166 -6.18 -22.08 -10.49
CA CYS A 166 -5.85 -21.98 -9.07
C CYS A 166 -5.88 -23.35 -8.41
N GLN A 167 -6.88 -24.19 -8.72
CA GLN A 167 -6.96 -25.54 -8.19
C GLN A 167 -5.79 -26.41 -8.70
N ALA A 168 -5.48 -26.34 -9.99
CA ALA A 168 -4.32 -27.04 -10.55
C ALA A 168 -3.00 -26.57 -9.94
N PHE A 169 -2.87 -25.26 -9.61
CA PHE A 169 -1.71 -24.73 -8.91
C PHE A 169 -1.57 -25.36 -7.52
N PHE A 170 -2.65 -25.44 -6.75
CA PHE A 170 -2.62 -26.09 -5.44
C PHE A 170 -2.31 -27.58 -5.51
N GLU A 171 -2.82 -28.29 -6.51
CA GLU A 171 -2.47 -29.70 -6.73
C GLU A 171 -0.98 -29.84 -7.07
N ALA A 172 -0.45 -28.99 -7.95
CA ALA A 172 0.95 -29.01 -8.34
C ALA A 172 1.89 -28.73 -7.15
N THR A 173 1.53 -27.80 -6.26
CA THR A 173 2.33 -27.52 -5.05
C THR A 173 2.33 -28.72 -4.10
N GLY A 174 1.19 -29.40 -3.94
CA GLY A 174 1.11 -30.64 -3.17
C GLY A 174 1.93 -31.78 -3.77
N GLN A 175 1.90 -31.96 -5.11
CA GLN A 175 2.73 -32.95 -5.81
C GLN A 175 4.23 -32.63 -5.67
N ALA A 176 4.60 -31.35 -5.56
CA ALA A 176 5.97 -30.92 -5.31
C ALA A 176 6.38 -31.04 -3.82
N GLY A 177 5.52 -31.54 -2.95
CA GLY A 177 5.81 -31.78 -1.54
C GLY A 177 5.62 -30.58 -0.62
N TYR A 178 5.06 -29.47 -1.12
CA TYR A 178 4.80 -28.30 -0.28
C TYR A 178 3.48 -28.42 0.48
N PRO A 179 3.42 -27.96 1.74
CA PRO A 179 2.21 -28.03 2.54
C PRO A 179 1.13 -27.05 2.07
N ARG A 180 -0.12 -27.40 2.41
CA ARG A 180 -1.23 -26.44 2.44
C ARG A 180 -1.30 -25.81 3.82
N THR A 181 -1.62 -24.52 3.88
CA THR A 181 -2.02 -23.84 5.12
C THR A 181 -3.43 -23.27 4.97
N SER A 182 -4.14 -23.18 6.07
CA SER A 182 -5.47 -22.56 6.07
C SER A 182 -5.43 -21.04 6.03
N ASP A 183 -4.33 -20.44 6.49
CA ASP A 183 -4.17 -19.00 6.57
C ASP A 183 -2.68 -18.60 6.67
N VAL A 184 -2.17 -17.91 5.65
CA VAL A 184 -0.79 -17.39 5.63
C VAL A 184 -0.56 -16.23 6.63
N ASN A 185 -1.62 -15.66 7.18
CA ASN A 185 -1.57 -14.62 8.21
C ASN A 185 -1.87 -15.15 9.62
N GLY A 186 -2.14 -16.46 9.74
CA GLY A 186 -2.47 -17.16 10.98
C GLY A 186 -1.24 -17.78 11.66
N TYR A 187 -1.48 -18.90 12.35
CA TYR A 187 -0.44 -19.63 13.09
C TYR A 187 0.70 -20.13 12.20
N GLN A 188 0.40 -20.64 11.01
CA GLN A 188 1.38 -21.22 10.09
C GLN A 188 1.40 -20.45 8.78
N GLN A 189 2.44 -19.64 8.58
CA GLN A 189 2.63 -18.90 7.33
C GLN A 189 3.14 -19.80 6.21
N GLU A 190 4.04 -20.77 6.51
CA GLU A 190 4.63 -21.65 5.50
C GLU A 190 3.59 -22.56 4.88
N GLY A 191 3.47 -22.50 3.56
CA GLY A 191 2.54 -23.29 2.77
C GLY A 191 1.75 -22.43 1.76
N PHE A 192 0.89 -23.10 1.02
CA PHE A 192 0.04 -22.49 0.00
C PHE A 192 -1.41 -22.38 0.47
N ALA A 193 -2.05 -21.24 0.17
CA ALA A 193 -3.42 -20.96 0.61
C ALA A 193 -4.17 -20.03 -0.36
N GLU A 194 -5.46 -19.93 -0.16
CA GLU A 194 -6.28 -18.84 -0.66
C GLU A 194 -5.94 -17.55 0.09
N PHE A 195 -5.76 -16.44 -0.64
CA PHE A 195 -5.33 -15.17 -0.06
C PHE A 195 -6.47 -14.29 0.43
N ASP A 196 -6.22 -13.57 1.51
CA ASP A 196 -7.07 -12.46 1.94
C ASP A 196 -6.84 -11.23 1.07
N ARG A 197 -7.90 -10.47 0.86
CA ARG A 197 -7.91 -9.30 -0.01
C ARG A 197 -8.52 -8.09 0.68
N ASN A 198 -7.94 -6.91 0.44
CA ASN A 198 -8.53 -5.62 0.81
C ASN A 198 -9.69 -5.27 -0.16
N VAL A 199 -10.64 -6.18 -0.27
CA VAL A 199 -11.86 -6.05 -1.06
C VAL A 199 -13.04 -6.26 -0.14
N HIS A 200 -14.04 -5.40 -0.24
CA HIS A 200 -15.30 -5.58 0.48
C HIS A 200 -16.48 -5.37 -0.45
N ARG A 201 -17.32 -6.38 -0.54
CA ARG A 201 -18.50 -6.38 -1.44
C ARG A 201 -18.12 -6.00 -2.87
N GLY A 202 -17.07 -6.62 -3.41
CA GLY A 202 -16.60 -6.42 -4.78
C GLY A 202 -15.99 -5.05 -5.06
N ARG A 203 -15.54 -4.30 -4.03
CA ARG A 203 -14.86 -3.02 -4.18
C ARG A 203 -13.59 -2.99 -3.32
N ARG A 204 -12.54 -2.38 -3.85
CA ARG A 204 -11.34 -2.06 -3.07
C ARG A 204 -11.70 -1.36 -1.77
N LEU A 205 -11.14 -1.81 -0.67
CA LEU A 205 -11.15 -1.14 0.60
C LEU A 205 -9.76 -0.54 0.86
N SER A 206 -9.54 0.67 0.33
CA SER A 206 -8.31 1.43 0.61
C SER A 206 -8.27 1.91 2.05
N ALA A 207 -7.08 2.32 2.52
CA ALA A 207 -6.95 2.91 3.85
C ALA A 207 -7.81 4.17 4.03
N ALA A 208 -7.97 5.00 2.99
CA ALA A 208 -8.89 6.13 3.06
C ALA A 208 -10.32 5.68 3.32
N ARG A 209 -10.79 4.63 2.64
CA ARG A 209 -12.15 4.12 2.83
C ARG A 209 -12.34 3.39 4.16
N ALA A 210 -11.32 2.69 4.65
CA ALA A 210 -11.38 1.97 5.91
C ALA A 210 -11.32 2.91 7.12
N TYR A 211 -10.45 3.91 7.09
CA TYR A 211 -10.14 4.73 8.24
C TYR A 211 -10.64 6.17 8.13
N LEU A 212 -10.46 6.82 6.97
CA LEU A 212 -10.65 8.27 6.86
C LEU A 212 -12.09 8.65 6.53
N HIS A 213 -12.69 8.03 5.51
CA HIS A 213 -14.06 8.35 5.11
C HIS A 213 -15.08 8.24 6.25
N PRO A 214 -15.04 7.23 7.14
CA PRO A 214 -15.97 7.12 8.26
C PRO A 214 -15.93 8.30 9.24
N VAL A 215 -14.80 9.02 9.29
CA VAL A 215 -14.55 10.09 10.27
C VAL A 215 -14.40 11.49 9.67
N MET A 216 -14.54 11.63 8.35
CA MET A 216 -14.40 12.92 7.66
C MET A 216 -15.44 13.98 8.07
N SER A 217 -16.49 13.60 8.76
CA SER A 217 -17.50 14.53 9.33
C SER A 217 -17.10 15.10 10.69
N ARG A 218 -16.01 14.65 11.31
CA ARG A 218 -15.53 15.20 12.59
C ARG A 218 -15.08 16.64 12.39
N THR A 219 -15.51 17.52 13.27
CA THR A 219 -15.24 18.97 13.19
C THR A 219 -13.78 19.33 13.48
N ASN A 220 -13.09 18.48 14.22
CA ASN A 220 -11.67 18.62 14.58
C ASN A 220 -10.70 17.94 13.58
N LEU A 221 -11.22 17.35 12.48
CA LEU A 221 -10.42 16.76 11.41
C LEU A 221 -10.60 17.55 10.11
N THR A 222 -9.51 18.05 9.59
CA THR A 222 -9.48 18.70 8.28
C THR A 222 -8.58 17.90 7.30
N VAL A 223 -9.11 17.59 6.13
CA VAL A 223 -8.37 16.91 5.07
C VAL A 223 -8.32 17.81 3.84
N VAL A 224 -7.11 18.17 3.43
CA VAL A 224 -6.85 18.99 2.24
C VAL A 224 -6.15 18.13 1.19
N THR A 225 -6.81 17.94 0.06
CA THR A 225 -6.24 17.24 -1.10
C THR A 225 -5.66 18.23 -2.11
N ARG A 226 -4.76 17.77 -3.00
CA ARG A 226 -3.97 18.60 -3.90
C ARG A 226 -3.14 19.66 -3.15
N ALA A 227 -2.71 19.28 -1.94
CA ALA A 227 -1.88 20.05 -1.04
C ALA A 227 -0.49 19.40 -0.96
N MET A 228 0.46 19.94 -1.69
CA MET A 228 1.82 19.41 -1.77
C MET A 228 2.69 20.06 -0.71
N ALA A 229 3.06 19.31 0.33
CA ALA A 229 4.05 19.74 1.31
C ALA A 229 5.40 19.99 0.60
N THR A 230 6.04 21.09 0.92
CA THR A 230 7.29 21.53 0.27
C THR A 230 8.46 21.56 1.22
N THR A 231 8.24 22.00 2.47
CA THR A 231 9.25 22.02 3.53
C THR A 231 8.58 21.93 4.90
N ILE A 232 9.32 21.44 5.88
CA ILE A 232 8.99 21.52 7.31
C ILE A 232 9.61 22.79 7.84
N ASN A 233 8.90 23.54 8.67
CA ASN A 233 9.43 24.72 9.36
C ASN A 233 10.04 24.27 10.70
N PHE A 234 11.19 24.82 11.02
CA PHE A 234 11.91 24.54 12.26
C PHE A 234 12.19 25.83 13.05
N ASP A 235 12.12 25.73 14.37
CA ASP A 235 12.74 26.67 15.31
C ASP A 235 13.88 25.89 16.01
N GLY A 236 15.12 26.21 15.65
CA GLY A 236 16.27 25.36 15.95
C GLY A 236 16.09 23.97 15.34
N THR A 237 15.92 22.93 16.18
CA THR A 237 15.63 21.54 15.75
C THR A 237 14.19 21.11 16.03
N CYS A 238 13.34 22.02 16.50
CA CYS A 238 11.94 21.73 16.80
C CYS A 238 11.07 22.03 15.56
N ALA A 239 10.32 21.07 15.08
CA ALA A 239 9.37 21.28 13.99
C ALA A 239 8.18 22.11 14.47
N THR A 240 7.83 23.19 13.74
CA THR A 240 6.79 24.15 14.11
C THR A 240 5.62 24.21 13.11
N GLY A 241 5.74 23.50 12.00
CA GLY A 241 4.72 23.48 10.96
C GLY A 241 5.22 23.00 9.61
N VAL A 242 4.38 23.16 8.60
CA VAL A 242 4.63 22.69 7.24
C VAL A 242 4.25 23.76 6.23
N ASN A 243 5.15 24.06 5.29
CA ASN A 243 4.83 24.82 4.10
C ASN A 243 4.30 23.89 3.02
N PHE A 244 3.23 24.28 2.35
CA PHE A 244 2.65 23.50 1.27
C PHE A 244 2.10 24.38 0.15
N THR A 245 1.90 23.80 -1.02
CA THR A 245 1.24 24.46 -2.14
C THR A 245 -0.14 23.85 -2.39
N ALA A 246 -1.15 24.69 -2.58
CA ALA A 246 -2.46 24.28 -3.05
C ALA A 246 -2.84 25.10 -4.30
N GLY A 247 -2.96 24.45 -5.44
CA GLY A 247 -3.01 25.11 -6.73
C GLY A 247 -1.70 25.86 -7.03
N ARG A 248 -1.78 27.19 -7.18
CA ARG A 248 -0.59 28.07 -7.42
C ARG A 248 -0.18 28.86 -6.20
N LYS A 249 -0.86 28.72 -5.07
CA LYS A 249 -0.60 29.50 -3.86
C LYS A 249 0.22 28.69 -2.87
N ARG A 250 1.09 29.39 -2.15
CA ARG A 250 1.85 28.85 -1.02
C ARG A 250 1.06 29.14 0.26
N HIS A 251 1.11 28.18 1.17
CA HIS A 251 0.43 28.22 2.46
C HIS A 251 1.34 27.67 3.54
N THR A 252 1.08 28.04 4.79
CA THR A 252 1.75 27.51 5.97
C THR A 252 0.71 26.97 6.93
N ALA A 253 0.93 25.77 7.46
CA ALA A 253 0.17 25.18 8.55
C ALA A 253 1.06 25.11 9.79
N ASN A 254 0.72 25.84 10.86
CA ASN A 254 1.43 25.77 12.14
C ASN A 254 0.95 24.55 12.92
N ALA A 255 1.85 23.83 13.57
CA ALA A 255 1.55 22.61 14.29
C ALA A 255 2.39 22.48 15.56
N ALA A 256 1.81 21.89 16.60
CA ALA A 256 2.56 21.42 17.76
C ALA A 256 3.40 20.18 17.39
N GLU A 257 2.92 19.34 16.48
CA GLU A 257 3.64 18.15 15.98
C GLU A 257 3.40 17.93 14.50
N VAL A 258 4.47 17.56 13.76
CA VAL A 258 4.42 17.22 12.33
C VAL A 258 4.71 15.73 12.17
N ILE A 259 3.77 15.00 11.55
CA ILE A 259 3.88 13.57 11.34
C ILE A 259 4.05 13.27 9.84
N LEU A 260 5.16 12.66 9.45
CA LEU A 260 5.47 12.34 8.07
C LEU A 260 4.89 10.97 7.67
N CYS A 261 3.92 10.99 6.79
CA CYS A 261 3.24 9.82 6.21
C CYS A 261 3.33 9.80 4.67
N GLY A 262 4.36 10.44 4.10
CA GLY A 262 4.57 10.54 2.65
C GLY A 262 5.04 9.24 1.98
N GLY A 263 5.29 8.18 2.76
CA GLY A 263 5.83 6.91 2.28
C GLY A 263 7.35 6.90 2.15
N ALA A 264 7.89 5.75 1.72
CA ALA A 264 9.33 5.48 1.74
C ALA A 264 10.17 6.46 0.88
N PHE A 265 9.58 7.07 -0.14
CA PHE A 265 10.27 8.06 -0.99
C PHE A 265 10.05 9.49 -0.50
N ASN A 266 8.79 9.88 -0.27
CA ASN A 266 8.47 11.29 -0.05
C ASN A 266 8.77 11.77 1.37
N SER A 267 8.72 10.90 2.39
CA SER A 267 9.07 11.30 3.76
C SER A 267 10.55 11.68 3.89
N PRO A 268 11.51 10.83 3.46
CA PRO A 268 12.92 11.24 3.47
C PRO A 268 13.22 12.40 2.52
N GLN A 269 12.57 12.48 1.35
CA GLN A 269 12.72 13.62 0.45
C GLN A 269 12.30 14.92 1.14
N LEU A 270 11.17 14.95 1.85
CA LEU A 270 10.70 16.14 2.56
C LEU A 270 11.64 16.52 3.70
N LEU A 271 12.18 15.55 4.43
CA LEU A 271 13.21 15.79 5.45
C LEU A 271 14.45 16.44 4.86
N GLN A 272 14.99 15.91 3.77
CA GLN A 272 16.15 16.45 3.08
C GLN A 272 15.90 17.86 2.55
N LEU A 273 14.76 18.10 1.90
CA LEU A 273 14.35 19.44 1.45
C LEU A 273 14.18 20.46 2.59
N SER A 274 14.05 19.97 3.82
CA SER A 274 13.88 20.77 5.03
C SER A 274 15.16 20.86 5.88
N GLY A 275 16.29 20.38 5.35
CA GLY A 275 17.60 20.47 6.02
C GLY A 275 17.92 19.33 6.97
N VAL A 276 17.16 18.23 6.94
CA VAL A 276 17.41 17.03 7.76
C VAL A 276 17.86 15.86 6.87
N GLY A 277 19.14 15.50 6.96
CA GLY A 277 19.75 14.47 6.11
C GLY A 277 21.27 14.51 6.24
N GLU A 278 21.96 13.82 5.33
CA GLU A 278 23.42 13.85 5.27
C GLU A 278 23.93 15.26 4.93
N ALA A 279 24.71 15.84 5.83
CA ALA A 279 25.05 17.27 5.79
C ALA A 279 25.85 17.67 4.56
N GLU A 280 26.78 16.83 4.07
CA GLU A 280 27.61 17.12 2.91
C GLU A 280 26.75 17.14 1.63
N HIS A 281 25.86 16.14 1.49
CA HIS A 281 24.91 16.07 0.38
C HIS A 281 23.97 17.28 0.36
N LEU A 282 23.39 17.65 1.51
CA LEU A 282 22.50 18.82 1.59
C LEU A 282 23.21 20.12 1.19
N ARG A 283 24.43 20.36 1.70
CA ARG A 283 25.23 21.54 1.34
C ARG A 283 25.57 21.58 -0.16
N SER A 284 25.85 20.40 -0.76
CA SER A 284 26.13 20.31 -2.21
C SER A 284 24.95 20.76 -3.08
N LEU A 285 23.72 20.67 -2.52
CA LEU A 285 22.48 21.10 -3.17
C LEU A 285 22.05 22.53 -2.76
N GLY A 286 22.85 23.23 -1.93
CA GLY A 286 22.51 24.56 -1.43
C GLY A 286 21.40 24.57 -0.39
N ILE A 287 21.20 23.46 0.32
CA ILE A 287 20.21 23.34 1.40
C ILE A 287 20.91 23.56 2.74
N ASP A 288 20.37 24.48 3.55
CA ASP A 288 20.84 24.73 4.91
C ASP A 288 20.59 23.50 5.79
N VAL A 289 21.60 23.10 6.57
CA VAL A 289 21.55 21.91 7.43
C VAL A 289 20.91 22.27 8.77
N VAL A 290 19.77 21.68 9.07
CA VAL A 290 19.10 21.73 10.36
C VAL A 290 19.64 20.61 11.29
N ALA A 291 19.75 19.40 10.74
CA ALA A 291 20.30 18.26 11.46
C ALA A 291 21.04 17.31 10.52
N ASP A 292 22.25 16.89 10.91
CA ASP A 292 23.03 15.89 10.19
C ASP A 292 22.56 14.48 10.58
N VAL A 293 21.78 13.86 9.70
CA VAL A 293 21.19 12.53 9.89
C VAL A 293 21.45 11.67 8.64
N PRO A 294 22.61 11.03 8.51
CA PRO A 294 23.03 10.35 7.28
C PRO A 294 22.11 9.20 6.84
N GLY A 295 21.32 8.64 7.78
CA GLY A 295 20.36 7.56 7.47
C GLY A 295 19.11 8.01 6.71
N VAL A 296 18.82 9.31 6.63
CA VAL A 296 17.64 9.80 5.94
C VAL A 296 17.76 9.61 4.42
N GLY A 297 16.90 8.75 3.87
CA GLY A 297 16.90 8.40 2.45
C GLY A 297 17.91 7.34 2.04
N ALA A 298 18.72 6.83 2.99
CA ALA A 298 19.68 5.76 2.75
C ALA A 298 19.01 4.37 2.91
N ASN A 299 19.68 3.34 2.36
CA ASN A 299 19.34 1.92 2.51
C ASN A 299 17.91 1.55 2.12
N LEU A 300 17.35 2.21 1.11
CA LEU A 300 16.05 1.80 0.56
C LEU A 300 16.17 0.40 -0.04
N GLN A 301 15.29 -0.49 0.39
CA GLN A 301 15.16 -1.85 -0.10
C GLN A 301 13.74 -2.09 -0.62
N ASP A 302 13.62 -2.91 -1.67
CA ASP A 302 12.35 -3.38 -2.20
C ASP A 302 12.45 -4.86 -2.54
N HIS A 303 11.30 -5.53 -2.71
CA HIS A 303 11.26 -6.94 -3.06
C HIS A 303 11.79 -7.16 -4.48
N LEU A 304 12.63 -8.18 -4.65
CA LEU A 304 12.92 -8.71 -5.97
C LEU A 304 11.74 -9.57 -6.43
N GLU A 305 11.27 -9.34 -7.62
CA GLU A 305 10.17 -10.08 -8.21
C GLU A 305 10.57 -10.69 -9.54
N VAL A 306 10.21 -11.97 -9.74
CA VAL A 306 10.44 -12.73 -10.96
C VAL A 306 9.13 -13.30 -11.46
N TYR A 307 8.84 -13.12 -12.74
CA TYR A 307 7.65 -13.65 -13.40
C TYR A 307 7.98 -14.92 -14.17
N ILE A 308 7.30 -16.00 -13.82
CA ILE A 308 7.34 -17.26 -14.55
C ILE A 308 5.99 -17.44 -15.23
N GLN A 309 5.99 -17.41 -16.56
CA GLN A 309 4.77 -17.45 -17.36
C GLN A 309 4.69 -18.75 -18.17
N HIS A 310 3.51 -19.32 -18.19
CA HIS A 310 3.21 -20.51 -18.99
C HIS A 310 1.98 -20.29 -19.87
N SER A 311 2.01 -20.85 -21.09
CA SER A 311 0.82 -20.99 -21.90
C SER A 311 -0.02 -22.17 -21.41
N SER A 312 -1.33 -22.03 -21.47
CA SER A 312 -2.29 -23.10 -21.17
C SER A 312 -2.88 -23.66 -22.45
N THR A 313 -2.91 -24.97 -22.58
CA THR A 313 -3.59 -25.67 -23.67
C THR A 313 -5.12 -25.68 -23.47
N GLN A 314 -5.57 -25.45 -22.23
CA GLN A 314 -6.98 -25.40 -21.87
C GLN A 314 -7.48 -23.95 -21.86
N PRO A 315 -8.69 -23.66 -22.34
CA PRO A 315 -9.24 -22.30 -22.40
C PRO A 315 -9.86 -21.85 -21.06
N VAL A 316 -9.13 -22.03 -19.94
CA VAL A 316 -9.62 -21.82 -18.57
C VAL A 316 -9.07 -20.58 -17.89
N SER A 317 -8.17 -19.83 -18.55
CA SER A 317 -7.62 -18.60 -17.99
C SER A 317 -8.60 -17.42 -18.08
N MET A 318 -8.27 -16.34 -17.37
CA MET A 318 -9.05 -15.09 -17.38
C MET A 318 -8.90 -14.28 -18.68
N GLN A 319 -8.11 -14.73 -19.66
CA GLN A 319 -7.86 -14.08 -20.95
C GLN A 319 -9.11 -13.55 -21.66
N PRO A 320 -10.25 -14.28 -21.75
CA PRO A 320 -11.45 -13.77 -22.41
C PRO A 320 -12.04 -12.50 -21.78
N HIS A 321 -11.80 -12.26 -20.49
CA HIS A 321 -12.29 -11.09 -19.77
C HIS A 321 -11.52 -9.80 -20.08
N LEU A 322 -10.35 -9.90 -20.70
CA LEU A 322 -9.56 -8.74 -21.14
C LEU A 322 -10.10 -8.10 -22.42
N SER A 323 -10.98 -8.80 -23.16
CA SER A 323 -11.56 -8.32 -24.40
C SER A 323 -12.28 -6.99 -24.22
N LYS A 324 -11.93 -6.01 -25.05
CA LYS A 324 -12.53 -4.66 -25.02
C LYS A 324 -14.06 -4.71 -25.17
N TRP A 325 -14.59 -5.65 -25.93
CA TRP A 325 -16.02 -5.83 -26.16
C TRP A 325 -16.79 -6.33 -24.94
N ARG A 326 -16.12 -7.04 -24.04
CA ARG A 326 -16.73 -7.54 -22.81
C ARG A 326 -16.70 -6.52 -21.65
N ARG A 327 -15.86 -5.49 -21.75
CA ARG A 327 -15.67 -4.50 -20.68
C ARG A 327 -16.96 -3.80 -20.24
N PRO A 328 -17.85 -3.34 -21.13
CA PRO A 328 -19.11 -2.71 -20.70
C PRO A 328 -19.98 -3.66 -19.88
N TRP A 329 -20.07 -4.92 -20.31
CA TRP A 329 -20.84 -5.93 -19.58
C TRP A 329 -20.21 -6.30 -18.24
N ILE A 330 -18.90 -6.45 -18.18
CA ILE A 330 -18.15 -6.68 -16.94
C ILE A 330 -18.32 -5.50 -15.98
N GLY A 331 -18.27 -4.28 -16.49
CA GLY A 331 -18.53 -3.07 -15.71
C GLY A 331 -19.95 -3.03 -15.15
N LEU A 332 -20.94 -3.41 -15.95
CA LEU A 332 -22.33 -3.50 -15.50
C LEU A 332 -22.50 -4.55 -14.39
N GLN A 333 -21.93 -5.75 -14.57
CA GLN A 333 -21.93 -6.79 -13.53
C GLN A 333 -21.31 -6.26 -12.22
N TRP A 334 -20.18 -5.56 -12.31
CA TRP A 334 -19.53 -4.97 -11.15
C TRP A 334 -20.39 -3.94 -10.42
N LEU A 335 -21.15 -3.11 -11.11
CA LEU A 335 -22.10 -2.19 -10.48
C LEU A 335 -23.12 -2.93 -9.60
N PHE A 336 -23.50 -4.14 -10.00
CA PHE A 336 -24.35 -5.06 -9.20
C PHE A 336 -23.56 -5.96 -8.25
N ARG A 337 -22.28 -5.69 -8.01
CA ARG A 337 -21.41 -6.46 -7.11
C ARG A 337 -21.22 -7.93 -7.53
N LYS A 338 -21.19 -8.19 -8.82
CA LYS A 338 -21.05 -9.53 -9.42
C LYS A 338 -19.98 -9.54 -10.52
N GLY A 339 -19.60 -10.74 -10.89
CA GLY A 339 -18.73 -10.99 -12.05
C GLY A 339 -17.22 -10.80 -11.75
N PRO A 340 -16.38 -11.01 -12.78
CA PRO A 340 -14.93 -11.14 -12.61
C PRO A 340 -14.26 -9.84 -12.15
N ALA A 341 -14.88 -8.68 -12.32
CA ALA A 341 -14.31 -7.42 -11.90
C ALA A 341 -14.40 -7.16 -10.38
N THR A 342 -15.09 -8.01 -9.63
CA THR A 342 -15.15 -7.96 -8.15
C THR A 342 -13.91 -8.55 -7.49
N SER A 343 -13.04 -9.24 -8.24
CA SER A 343 -11.78 -9.80 -7.76
C SER A 343 -10.56 -9.07 -8.35
N ASN A 344 -9.47 -9.04 -7.59
CA ASN A 344 -8.15 -8.63 -8.04
C ASN A 344 -7.41 -9.74 -8.81
N GLN A 345 -7.95 -10.95 -8.84
CA GLN A 345 -7.44 -12.16 -9.49
C GLN A 345 -6.20 -12.79 -8.81
N PHE A 346 -5.61 -12.17 -7.80
CA PHE A 346 -4.55 -12.77 -6.98
C PHE A 346 -5.19 -13.54 -5.83
N GLU A 347 -5.68 -14.73 -6.13
CA GLU A 347 -6.53 -15.51 -5.22
C GLU A 347 -5.78 -16.64 -4.53
N ALA A 348 -4.64 -17.05 -5.09
CA ALA A 348 -3.83 -18.15 -4.60
C ALA A 348 -2.35 -17.76 -4.54
N GLY A 349 -1.64 -18.37 -3.61
CA GLY A 349 -0.20 -18.21 -3.45
C GLY A 349 0.28 -18.85 -2.17
N GLY A 350 1.47 -18.48 -1.69
CA GLY A 350 2.02 -19.07 -0.48
C GLY A 350 3.39 -18.54 -0.12
N PHE A 351 3.90 -19.04 0.98
CA PHE A 351 5.23 -18.76 1.48
C PHE A 351 5.99 -20.07 1.68
N VAL A 352 7.22 -20.12 1.20
CA VAL A 352 8.06 -21.31 1.34
C VAL A 352 9.52 -20.92 1.62
N ARG A 353 10.28 -21.84 2.17
CA ARG A 353 11.73 -21.74 2.26
C ARG A 353 12.34 -22.08 0.92
N SER A 354 13.35 -21.32 0.52
CA SER A 354 14.10 -21.56 -0.72
C SER A 354 14.91 -22.87 -0.70
N ASN A 355 15.30 -23.30 0.49
CA ASN A 355 16.02 -24.54 0.77
C ASN A 355 15.92 -24.89 2.28
N ASP A 356 16.45 -26.05 2.66
CA ASP A 356 16.38 -26.55 4.04
C ASP A 356 17.30 -25.83 5.04
N GLU A 357 18.25 -25.04 4.56
CA GLU A 357 19.16 -24.25 5.41
C GLU A 357 18.49 -22.97 5.91
N VAL A 358 17.39 -22.54 5.29
CA VAL A 358 16.66 -21.33 5.66
C VAL A 358 15.69 -21.65 6.79
N ALA A 359 15.77 -20.89 7.89
CA ALA A 359 15.01 -21.17 9.11
C ALA A 359 13.50 -20.90 8.98
N TYR A 360 13.08 -19.97 8.12
CA TYR A 360 11.68 -19.59 7.89
C TYR A 360 11.47 -19.16 6.44
N PRO A 361 10.22 -19.06 5.95
CA PRO A 361 9.92 -18.72 4.58
C PRO A 361 10.59 -17.41 4.13
N ASN A 362 11.31 -17.46 3.04
CA ASN A 362 11.97 -16.33 2.39
C ASN A 362 11.57 -16.15 0.92
N LEU A 363 10.67 -16.99 0.43
CA LEU A 363 10.03 -16.84 -0.87
C LEU A 363 8.53 -16.70 -0.70
N MET A 364 7.96 -15.76 -1.43
CA MET A 364 6.53 -15.54 -1.52
C MET A 364 6.07 -15.78 -2.96
N TYR A 365 4.97 -16.51 -3.12
CA TYR A 365 4.37 -16.82 -4.40
C TYR A 365 3.01 -16.15 -4.53
N HIS A 366 2.80 -15.44 -5.65
CA HIS A 366 1.49 -15.02 -6.09
C HIS A 366 1.14 -15.75 -7.37
N PHE A 367 -0.03 -16.37 -7.42
CA PHE A 367 -0.55 -17.02 -8.60
C PHE A 367 -1.61 -16.16 -9.28
N LEU A 368 -1.48 -15.99 -10.59
CA LEU A 368 -2.45 -15.27 -11.41
C LEU A 368 -2.93 -16.17 -12.56
N PRO A 369 -4.24 -16.47 -12.66
CA PRO A 369 -4.80 -17.29 -13.74
C PRO A 369 -4.90 -16.51 -15.06
N LEU A 370 -3.84 -15.75 -15.37
CA LEU A 370 -3.71 -14.88 -16.53
C LEU A 370 -2.24 -14.63 -16.79
N ALA A 371 -1.77 -14.75 -18.02
CA ALA A 371 -0.43 -14.36 -18.42
C ALA A 371 -0.46 -12.94 -19.01
N ILE A 372 0.20 -12.01 -18.33
CA ILE A 372 0.35 -10.60 -18.74
C ILE A 372 1.83 -10.23 -18.75
N ARG A 373 2.21 -9.17 -19.50
CA ARG A 373 3.60 -8.70 -19.46
C ARG A 373 3.94 -8.12 -18.10
N TYR A 374 5.22 -7.97 -17.84
CA TYR A 374 5.77 -7.45 -16.59
C TYR A 374 5.13 -6.14 -16.11
N ASP A 375 4.77 -5.25 -17.04
CA ASP A 375 4.10 -3.99 -16.74
C ASP A 375 2.63 -4.13 -16.33
N GLY A 376 2.10 -5.35 -16.34
CA GLY A 376 0.71 -5.65 -16.01
C GLY A 376 -0.31 -5.13 -17.02
N THR A 377 0.13 -4.52 -18.11
CA THR A 377 -0.75 -3.82 -19.04
C THR A 377 -1.03 -4.57 -20.33
N THR A 378 -0.11 -5.43 -20.77
CA THR A 378 -0.19 -6.13 -22.05
C THR A 378 -0.30 -7.63 -21.83
N PRO A 379 -1.43 -8.26 -22.19
CA PRO A 379 -1.60 -9.70 -22.10
C PRO A 379 -0.74 -10.41 -23.14
N THR A 380 -0.29 -11.62 -22.83
CA THR A 380 0.28 -12.54 -23.81
C THR A 380 -0.80 -13.04 -24.79
N LYS A 381 -0.39 -13.59 -25.92
CA LYS A 381 -1.36 -14.20 -26.85
C LYS A 381 -1.81 -15.56 -26.32
N GLY A 382 -3.13 -15.81 -26.36
CA GLY A 382 -3.72 -17.08 -25.95
C GLY A 382 -3.95 -17.21 -24.43
N HIS A 383 -4.37 -18.39 -24.03
CA HIS A 383 -4.57 -18.71 -22.61
C HIS A 383 -3.25 -18.98 -21.91
N GLY A 384 -3.14 -18.56 -20.66
CA GLY A 384 -1.94 -18.78 -19.85
C GLY A 384 -2.14 -18.36 -18.41
N TYR A 385 -1.13 -18.59 -17.62
CA TYR A 385 -1.05 -18.23 -16.21
C TYR A 385 0.37 -17.79 -15.87
N GLN A 386 0.51 -17.15 -14.73
CA GLN A 386 1.82 -16.76 -14.23
C GLN A 386 1.93 -16.90 -12.72
N VAL A 387 3.18 -17.08 -12.30
CA VAL A 387 3.59 -17.09 -10.91
C VAL A 387 4.60 -15.96 -10.72
N HIS A 388 4.46 -15.25 -9.66
CA HIS A 388 5.37 -14.18 -9.26
C HIS A 388 6.16 -14.62 -8.06
#